data_c2c7a07f5c263e17d93a7d18abf74a67
#
_entry.id   c2c7a07f5c263e17d93a7d18abf74a67
#
_cell.length_a   1.000
_cell.length_b   1.000
_cell.length_c   1.000
_cell.angle_alpha   90.00
_cell.angle_beta   90.00
_cell.angle_gamma   90.00
#
_symmetry.space_group_name_H-M   'P 1'
#
loop_
_entity.id
_entity.type
_entity.pdbx_description
1 polymer ?
#
loop_
_entity_poly.entity_id
_entity_poly.type
_entity_poly.pdbx_seq_one_letter_code
_entity_poly.pdbx_strand_id
1 'polypeptide(L)'
;EHTILVALVGQEILRGKQIREGGVSTDDWLHFIISLVCHDIGYVKGVCRMDRDREHLYATGNGEEMVELSPGASDASLTPYHVDRGKLFIEERFGKNRIIDAEIIKRNVELTRFPVPKEEDHQDTRYFPGLVRAADLIGQLSDPRYLKKIGALFYEFEETGQNKYLNYRHPDDLKHNYPKFYWNVVHPYIQDGLRYLS
;
A
#
# COMPACT_ATOMS: atom_id res chain seq x y z
N GLU A 1 -12.40 -1.33 -3.99
CA GLU A 1 -12.25 -2.69 -4.54
C GLU A 1 -10.87 -3.27 -4.22
N HIS A 2 -9.76 -2.55 -4.48
CA HIS A 2 -8.40 -2.99 -4.22
C HIS A 2 -8.23 -3.46 -2.77
N THR A 3 -8.55 -2.64 -1.80
CA THR A 3 -8.43 -2.95 -0.36
C THR A 3 -9.16 -4.25 0.03
N ILE A 4 -10.31 -4.54 -0.60
CA ILE A 4 -11.05 -5.79 -0.35
C ILE A 4 -10.25 -6.99 -0.86
N LEU A 5 -9.69 -6.92 -2.07
CA LEU A 5 -8.85 -7.98 -2.63
C LEU A 5 -7.61 -8.20 -1.78
N VAL A 6 -6.96 -7.13 -1.36
CA VAL A 6 -5.78 -7.17 -0.47
C VAL A 6 -6.13 -7.85 0.85
N ALA A 7 -7.26 -7.49 1.48
CA ALA A 7 -7.70 -8.11 2.72
C ALA A 7 -8.00 -9.61 2.57
N LEU A 8 -8.65 -10.01 1.46
CA LEU A 8 -8.93 -11.42 1.16
C LEU A 8 -7.64 -12.22 0.93
N VAL A 9 -6.73 -11.70 0.12
CA VAL A 9 -5.43 -12.35 -0.13
C VAL A 9 -4.63 -12.46 1.16
N GLY A 10 -4.56 -11.39 1.95
CA GLY A 10 -3.82 -11.39 3.21
C GLY A 10 -4.41 -12.36 4.23
N GLN A 11 -5.74 -12.48 4.32
CA GLN A 11 -6.40 -13.49 5.15
C GLN A 11 -5.96 -14.91 4.76
N GLU A 12 -5.92 -15.23 3.47
CA GLU A 12 -5.48 -16.55 3.00
C GLU A 12 -3.98 -16.77 3.22
N ILE A 13 -3.13 -15.74 3.09
CA ILE A 13 -1.71 -15.82 3.46
C ILE A 13 -1.56 -16.17 4.94
N LEU A 14 -2.26 -15.48 5.86
CA LEU A 14 -2.19 -15.80 7.29
C LEU A 14 -2.72 -17.20 7.60
N ARG A 15 -3.82 -17.58 6.96
CA ARG A 15 -4.39 -18.91 7.10
C ARG A 15 -3.39 -19.99 6.68
N GLY A 16 -2.77 -19.81 5.50
CA GLY A 16 -1.74 -20.73 5.01
C GLY A 16 -0.52 -20.78 5.91
N LYS A 17 -0.07 -19.64 6.43
CA LYS A 17 1.01 -19.56 7.42
C LYS A 17 0.67 -20.33 8.69
N GLN A 18 -0.53 -20.14 9.23
CA GLN A 18 -0.98 -20.85 10.43
C GLN A 18 -1.06 -22.37 10.20
N ILE A 19 -1.53 -22.82 9.03
CA ILE A 19 -1.63 -24.24 8.71
C ILE A 19 -0.24 -24.89 8.55
N ARG A 20 0.70 -24.18 7.92
CA ARG A 20 2.03 -24.73 7.58
C ARG A 20 3.04 -24.64 8.71
N GLU A 21 3.02 -23.55 9.46
CA GLU A 21 4.06 -23.23 10.44
C GLU A 21 3.49 -23.08 11.86
N GLY A 22 2.19 -22.79 11.99
CA GLY A 22 1.58 -22.44 13.27
C GLY A 22 2.03 -21.08 13.79
N GLY A 23 1.67 -20.78 15.05
CA GLY A 23 2.22 -19.64 15.80
C GLY A 23 1.62 -18.27 15.43
N VAL A 24 0.55 -18.20 14.63
CA VAL A 24 -0.17 -16.95 14.37
C VAL A 24 -1.21 -16.75 15.47
N SER A 25 -0.97 -15.78 16.34
CA SER A 25 -1.89 -15.43 17.44
C SER A 25 -3.11 -14.65 16.96
N THR A 26 -4.12 -14.52 17.82
CA THR A 26 -5.28 -13.64 17.56
C THR A 26 -4.87 -12.18 17.41
N ASP A 27 -3.86 -11.74 18.14
CA ASP A 27 -3.33 -10.37 18.05
C ASP A 27 -2.60 -10.15 16.73
N ASP A 28 -1.83 -11.15 16.24
CA ASP A 28 -1.23 -11.08 14.90
C ASP A 28 -2.29 -10.96 13.81
N TRP A 29 -3.38 -11.75 13.89
CA TRP A 29 -4.51 -11.65 12.97
C TRP A 29 -5.12 -10.24 12.99
N LEU A 30 -5.40 -9.72 14.18
CA LEU A 30 -6.03 -8.41 14.35
C LEU A 30 -5.18 -7.31 13.71
N HIS A 31 -3.89 -7.23 14.09
CA HIS A 31 -3.00 -6.18 13.59
C HIS A 31 -2.72 -6.32 12.10
N PHE A 32 -2.59 -7.56 11.61
CA PHE A 32 -2.37 -7.82 10.19
C PHE A 32 -3.57 -7.35 9.34
N ILE A 33 -4.79 -7.75 9.70
CA ILE A 33 -6.00 -7.35 8.97
C ILE A 33 -6.20 -5.82 9.02
N ILE A 34 -5.98 -5.18 10.17
CA ILE A 34 -6.06 -3.72 10.26
C ILE A 34 -5.00 -3.07 9.34
N SER A 35 -3.79 -3.61 9.29
CA SER A 35 -2.74 -3.11 8.38
C SER A 35 -3.19 -3.17 6.92
N LEU A 36 -3.77 -4.28 6.49
CA LEU A 36 -4.29 -4.45 5.12
C LEU A 36 -5.43 -3.48 4.79
N VAL A 37 -6.30 -3.21 5.75
CA VAL A 37 -7.41 -2.26 5.55
C VAL A 37 -6.92 -0.82 5.50
N CYS A 38 -5.85 -0.51 6.23
CA CYS A 38 -5.31 0.85 6.37
C CYS A 38 -4.15 1.16 5.42
N HIS A 39 -3.62 0.20 4.62
CA HIS A 39 -2.38 0.42 3.86
C HIS A 39 -2.45 1.62 2.90
N ASP A 40 -3.60 1.83 2.27
CA ASP A 40 -3.86 2.92 1.32
C ASP A 40 -4.67 4.08 1.90
N ILE A 41 -4.97 4.08 3.21
CA ILE A 41 -5.85 5.09 3.81
C ILE A 41 -5.30 6.52 3.63
N GLY A 42 -3.99 6.68 3.51
CA GLY A 42 -3.35 7.96 3.32
C GLY A 42 -3.63 8.64 1.98
N TYR A 43 -4.19 7.94 0.99
CA TYR A 43 -4.70 8.56 -0.23
C TYR A 43 -5.98 9.36 0.02
N VAL A 44 -6.73 9.06 1.07
CA VAL A 44 -8.03 9.70 1.32
C VAL A 44 -7.81 11.13 1.82
N LYS A 45 -8.35 12.09 1.09
CA LYS A 45 -8.38 13.50 1.50
C LYS A 45 -9.27 13.69 2.70
N GLY A 46 -8.84 14.53 3.65
CA GLY A 46 -9.58 14.78 4.89
C GLY A 46 -9.45 13.67 5.94
N VAL A 47 -8.60 12.65 5.73
CA VAL A 47 -8.45 11.54 6.68
C VAL A 47 -7.61 11.89 7.91
N CYS A 48 -6.60 12.74 7.74
CA CYS A 48 -5.76 13.23 8.82
C CYS A 48 -6.39 14.46 9.48
N ARG A 49 -6.23 14.62 10.80
CA ARG A 49 -6.84 15.73 11.56
C ARG A 49 -6.43 17.11 11.09
N MET A 50 -5.20 17.25 10.57
CA MET A 50 -4.67 18.51 10.08
C MET A 50 -5.12 18.86 8.66
N ASP A 51 -5.75 17.94 7.94
CA ASP A 51 -6.23 18.19 6.59
C ASP A 51 -7.27 19.32 6.57
N ARG A 52 -7.15 20.20 5.58
CA ARG A 52 -8.03 21.36 5.32
C ARG A 52 -8.55 21.28 3.90
N ASP A 53 -9.53 20.43 3.69
CA ASP A 53 -10.04 20.11 2.34
C ASP A 53 -10.52 21.34 1.56
N ARG A 54 -11.14 22.31 2.25
CA ARG A 54 -11.58 23.58 1.63
C ARG A 54 -10.44 24.46 1.15
N GLU A 55 -9.27 24.32 1.74
CA GLU A 55 -8.05 25.07 1.42
C GLU A 55 -7.13 24.27 0.51
N HIS A 56 -7.52 23.03 0.15
CA HIS A 56 -6.69 22.06 -0.59
C HIS A 56 -5.34 21.77 0.08
N LEU A 57 -5.26 21.89 1.41
CA LEU A 57 -4.07 21.65 2.22
C LEU A 57 -4.18 20.31 2.94
N TYR A 58 -3.16 19.48 2.78
CA TYR A 58 -3.15 18.11 3.32
C TYR A 58 -1.84 17.84 4.07
N ALA A 59 -1.93 17.18 5.22
CA ALA A 59 -0.76 16.74 5.97
C ALA A 59 0.09 15.79 5.11
N THR A 60 1.42 15.95 5.14
CA THR A 60 2.33 15.00 4.45
C THR A 60 2.58 13.74 5.27
N GLY A 61 2.28 13.76 6.58
CA GLY A 61 2.65 12.72 7.53
C GLY A 61 4.01 12.94 8.20
N ASN A 62 4.76 13.98 7.79
CA ASN A 62 6.06 14.35 8.36
C ASN A 62 5.89 15.56 9.30
N GLY A 63 5.65 15.30 10.59
CA GLY A 63 5.43 16.37 11.57
C GLY A 63 4.24 17.25 11.19
N GLU A 64 4.43 18.58 11.15
CA GLU A 64 3.42 19.55 10.78
C GLU A 64 3.46 19.99 9.32
N GLU A 65 4.25 19.31 8.48
CA GLU A 65 4.40 19.65 7.08
C GLU A 65 3.10 19.42 6.31
N MET A 66 2.71 20.41 5.48
CA MET A 66 1.50 20.39 4.67
C MET A 66 1.85 20.51 3.19
N VAL A 67 1.08 19.87 2.36
CA VAL A 67 1.13 20.02 0.90
C VAL A 67 -0.17 20.65 0.38
N GLU A 68 -0.02 21.63 -0.49
CA GLU A 68 -1.15 22.22 -1.22
C GLU A 68 -1.33 21.48 -2.54
N LEU A 69 -2.54 21.00 -2.79
CA LEU A 69 -2.89 20.36 -4.06
C LEU A 69 -3.71 21.32 -4.93
N SER A 70 -3.50 21.24 -6.24
CA SER A 70 -4.30 22.02 -7.19
C SER A 70 -5.79 21.65 -7.08
N PRO A 71 -6.71 22.63 -7.24
CA PRO A 71 -8.13 22.34 -7.31
C PRO A 71 -8.42 21.27 -8.38
N GLY A 72 -9.16 20.22 -8.02
CA GLY A 72 -9.47 19.12 -8.94
C GLY A 72 -8.39 18.04 -9.09
N ALA A 73 -7.26 18.16 -8.40
CA ALA A 73 -6.26 17.11 -8.34
C ALA A 73 -6.88 15.80 -7.82
N SER A 74 -6.51 14.67 -8.41
CA SER A 74 -6.97 13.36 -7.95
C SER A 74 -6.27 12.93 -6.65
N ASP A 75 -6.71 11.82 -6.06
CA ASP A 75 -6.05 11.24 -4.89
C ASP A 75 -4.62 10.76 -5.22
N ALA A 76 -4.31 10.49 -6.50
CA ALA A 76 -2.97 10.14 -6.96
C ALA A 76 -1.92 11.23 -6.65
N SER A 77 -2.31 12.49 -6.53
CA SER A 77 -1.42 13.58 -6.10
C SER A 77 -0.87 13.38 -4.68
N LEU A 78 -1.49 12.54 -3.86
CA LEU A 78 -1.01 12.15 -2.52
C LEU A 78 -0.06 10.94 -2.54
N THR A 79 0.23 10.37 -3.71
CA THR A 79 1.14 9.21 -3.85
C THR A 79 2.48 9.39 -3.10
N PRO A 80 3.18 10.54 -3.16
CA PRO A 80 4.44 10.70 -2.44
C PRO A 80 4.31 10.64 -0.91
N TYR A 81 3.11 10.85 -0.39
CA TYR A 81 2.84 11.03 1.03
C TYR A 81 1.98 9.93 1.64
N HIS A 82 1.33 9.08 0.83
CA HIS A 82 0.24 8.20 1.29
C HIS A 82 0.63 7.26 2.43
N VAL A 83 1.84 6.70 2.42
CA VAL A 83 2.31 5.81 3.51
C VAL A 83 2.49 6.59 4.80
N ASP A 84 3.13 7.76 4.75
CA ASP A 84 3.37 8.58 5.95
C ASP A 84 2.06 9.16 6.49
N ARG A 85 1.16 9.59 5.62
CA ARG A 85 -0.22 9.97 5.98
C ARG A 85 -1.00 8.81 6.59
N GLY A 86 -0.85 7.62 6.02
CA GLY A 86 -1.45 6.38 6.57
C GLY A 86 -0.95 6.11 8.00
N LYS A 87 0.35 6.24 8.24
CA LYS A 87 0.93 6.10 9.59
C LYS A 87 0.43 7.19 10.56
N LEU A 88 0.29 8.43 10.08
CA LEU A 88 -0.29 9.51 10.86
C LEU A 88 -1.75 9.20 11.25
N PHE A 89 -2.57 8.78 10.29
CA PHE A 89 -3.95 8.35 10.58
C PHE A 89 -4.01 7.21 11.60
N ILE A 90 -3.14 6.20 11.47
CA ILE A 90 -3.07 5.07 12.39
C ILE A 90 -2.73 5.55 13.81
N GLU A 91 -1.77 6.46 13.94
CA GLU A 91 -1.43 7.08 15.23
C GLU A 91 -2.62 7.86 15.82
N GLU A 92 -3.25 8.70 15.01
CA GLU A 92 -4.40 9.51 15.44
C GLU A 92 -5.60 8.68 15.86
N ARG A 93 -5.81 7.53 15.21
CA ARG A 93 -6.95 6.66 15.42
C ARG A 93 -6.72 5.64 16.53
N PHE A 94 -5.53 5.06 16.58
CA PHE A 94 -5.24 3.90 17.41
C PHE A 94 -4.15 4.13 18.47
N GLY A 95 -3.38 5.22 18.42
CA GLY A 95 -2.25 5.46 19.31
C GLY A 95 -2.57 5.46 20.81
N LYS A 96 -3.85 5.63 21.19
CA LYS A 96 -4.31 5.52 22.57
C LYS A 96 -5.18 4.27 22.82
N ASN A 97 -5.28 3.37 21.85
CA ASN A 97 -6.06 2.15 22.00
C ASN A 97 -5.32 1.14 22.89
N ARG A 98 -6.06 0.39 23.73
CA ARG A 98 -5.46 -0.59 24.65
C ARG A 98 -5.33 -1.98 24.06
N ILE A 99 -6.03 -2.26 22.96
CA ILE A 99 -6.09 -3.57 22.31
C ILE A 99 -5.26 -3.53 21.02
N ILE A 100 -5.28 -2.40 20.30
CA ILE A 100 -4.62 -2.23 19.03
C ILE A 100 -3.29 -1.51 19.25
N ASP A 101 -2.19 -2.16 18.89
CA ASP A 101 -0.85 -1.56 18.89
C ASP A 101 -0.61 -0.85 17.55
N ALA A 102 -0.67 0.49 17.59
CA ALA A 102 -0.46 1.33 16.43
C ALA A 102 0.94 1.17 15.81
N GLU A 103 1.97 0.87 16.62
CA GLU A 103 3.34 0.72 16.13
C GLU A 103 3.49 -0.54 15.25
N ILE A 104 2.82 -1.63 15.61
CA ILE A 104 2.78 -2.84 14.78
C ILE A 104 2.16 -2.53 13.42
N ILE A 105 1.02 -1.82 13.41
CA ILE A 105 0.31 -1.50 12.18
C ILE A 105 1.14 -0.54 11.31
N LYS A 106 1.73 0.51 11.89
CA LYS A 106 2.60 1.46 11.19
C LYS A 106 3.80 0.77 10.54
N ARG A 107 4.44 -0.18 11.25
CA ARG A 107 5.55 -0.98 10.70
C ARG A 107 5.10 -1.85 9.53
N ASN A 108 3.94 -2.47 9.63
CA ASN A 108 3.39 -3.29 8.56
C ASN A 108 3.09 -2.43 7.32
N VAL A 109 2.44 -1.28 7.49
CA VAL A 109 2.08 -0.36 6.40
C VAL A 109 3.32 0.27 5.77
N GLU A 110 4.40 0.51 6.53
CA GLU A 110 5.65 1.05 5.95
C GLU A 110 6.17 0.20 4.79
N LEU A 111 6.06 -1.12 4.87
CA LEU A 111 6.57 -1.99 3.81
C LEU A 111 5.70 -2.01 2.54
N THR A 112 4.52 -1.42 2.54
CA THR A 112 3.72 -1.23 1.32
C THR A 112 4.22 -0.04 0.48
N ARG A 113 5.20 0.71 0.97
CA ARG A 113 5.82 1.82 0.22
C ARG A 113 6.36 1.35 -1.12
N PHE A 114 5.97 2.07 -2.17
CA PHE A 114 6.37 1.75 -3.53
C PHE A 114 6.85 3.03 -4.27
N PRO A 115 7.94 2.99 -5.05
CA PRO A 115 8.89 1.87 -5.21
C PRO A 115 9.50 1.41 -3.88
N VAL A 116 9.80 0.11 -3.76
CA VAL A 116 10.38 -0.43 -2.51
C VAL A 116 11.71 0.25 -2.24
N PRO A 117 11.89 0.88 -1.07
CA PRO A 117 13.16 1.47 -0.67
C PRO A 117 14.29 0.41 -0.65
N LYS A 118 15.52 0.85 -0.90
CA LYS A 118 16.69 -0.05 -1.00
C LYS A 118 17.29 -0.41 0.35
N GLU A 119 16.89 0.27 1.40
CA GLU A 119 17.34 0.08 2.77
C GLU A 119 16.99 -1.33 3.25
N GLU A 120 17.87 -1.90 4.07
CA GLU A 120 17.78 -3.31 4.50
C GLU A 120 16.49 -3.62 5.25
N ASP A 121 15.98 -2.68 6.03
CA ASP A 121 14.73 -2.80 6.81
C ASP A 121 13.48 -2.89 5.93
N HIS A 122 13.57 -2.50 4.65
CA HIS A 122 12.49 -2.65 3.66
C HIS A 122 12.59 -3.94 2.84
N GLN A 123 13.60 -4.78 3.05
CA GLN A 123 13.79 -5.99 2.24
C GLN A 123 13.12 -7.24 2.82
N ASP A 124 12.44 -7.13 3.97
CA ASP A 124 11.71 -8.26 4.55
C ASP A 124 10.61 -8.78 3.61
N THR A 125 10.54 -10.11 3.48
CA THR A 125 9.51 -10.83 2.72
C THR A 125 8.81 -11.92 3.54
N ARG A 126 9.32 -12.24 4.75
CA ARG A 126 8.94 -13.43 5.52
C ARG A 126 8.06 -13.12 6.74
N TYR A 127 8.34 -11.98 7.39
CA TYR A 127 7.60 -11.55 8.57
C TYR A 127 6.34 -10.80 8.18
N PHE A 128 5.52 -10.46 9.15
CA PHE A 128 4.22 -9.82 8.89
C PHE A 128 4.30 -8.56 8.02
N PRO A 129 5.27 -7.64 8.20
CA PRO A 129 5.38 -6.48 7.32
C PRO A 129 5.58 -6.86 5.85
N GLY A 130 6.49 -7.81 5.57
CA GLY A 130 6.73 -8.31 4.21
C GLY A 130 5.51 -9.04 3.63
N LEU A 131 4.76 -9.76 4.47
CA LEU A 131 3.53 -10.44 4.05
C LEU A 131 2.37 -9.47 3.78
N VAL A 132 2.31 -8.31 4.48
CA VAL A 132 1.35 -7.23 4.15
C VAL A 132 1.64 -6.68 2.76
N ARG A 133 2.90 -6.38 2.43
CA ARG A 133 3.30 -5.98 1.08
C ARG A 133 2.98 -7.06 0.04
N ALA A 134 3.24 -8.32 0.34
CA ALA A 134 2.90 -9.42 -0.56
C ALA A 134 1.39 -9.49 -0.82
N ALA A 135 0.57 -9.31 0.22
CA ALA A 135 -0.89 -9.29 0.09
C ALA A 135 -1.37 -8.13 -0.79
N ASP A 136 -0.78 -6.95 -0.64
CA ASP A 136 -1.07 -5.77 -1.46
C ASP A 136 -0.75 -6.04 -2.94
N LEU A 137 0.48 -6.43 -3.24
CA LEU A 137 0.92 -6.72 -4.61
C LEU A 137 0.13 -7.86 -5.25
N ILE A 138 -0.12 -8.95 -4.54
CA ILE A 138 -0.92 -10.08 -5.05
C ILE A 138 -2.39 -9.65 -5.21
N GLY A 139 -2.94 -8.88 -4.29
CA GLY A 139 -4.29 -8.34 -4.35
C GLY A 139 -4.51 -7.49 -5.61
N GLN A 140 -3.54 -6.63 -5.94
CA GLN A 140 -3.55 -5.84 -7.17
C GLN A 140 -3.53 -6.74 -8.42
N LEU A 141 -2.65 -7.75 -8.45
CA LEU A 141 -2.53 -8.70 -9.57
C LEU A 141 -3.76 -9.59 -9.74
N SER A 142 -4.48 -9.85 -8.67
CA SER A 142 -5.67 -10.70 -8.64
C SER A 142 -6.94 -9.99 -9.12
N ASP A 143 -6.88 -8.69 -9.41
CA ASP A 143 -8.04 -7.95 -9.92
C ASP A 143 -8.36 -8.39 -11.36
N PRO A 144 -9.51 -9.05 -11.61
CA PRO A 144 -9.89 -9.51 -12.95
C PRO A 144 -10.06 -8.36 -13.95
N ARG A 145 -10.14 -7.11 -13.47
CA ARG A 145 -10.25 -5.90 -14.28
C ARG A 145 -8.95 -5.12 -14.36
N TYR A 146 -7.84 -5.67 -13.86
CA TYR A 146 -6.55 -4.97 -13.82
C TYR A 146 -6.16 -4.40 -15.19
N LEU A 147 -6.26 -5.20 -16.26
CA LEU A 147 -5.94 -4.76 -17.62
C LEU A 147 -6.82 -3.60 -18.12
N LYS A 148 -8.06 -3.50 -17.63
CA LYS A 148 -8.96 -2.37 -17.96
C LYS A 148 -8.57 -1.11 -17.17
N LYS A 149 -7.98 -1.27 -15.99
CA LYS A 149 -7.56 -0.16 -15.12
C LYS A 149 -6.20 0.44 -15.53
N ILE A 150 -5.42 -0.24 -16.36
CA ILE A 150 -4.12 0.27 -16.86
C ILE A 150 -4.26 1.65 -17.53
N GLY A 151 -5.36 1.90 -18.23
CA GLY A 151 -5.63 3.21 -18.80
C GLY A 151 -5.73 4.31 -17.73
N ALA A 152 -6.46 4.06 -16.64
CA ALA A 152 -6.57 5.01 -15.52
C ALA A 152 -5.21 5.21 -14.85
N LEU A 153 -4.47 4.13 -14.59
CA LEU A 153 -3.12 4.20 -14.03
C LEU A 153 -2.16 5.05 -14.87
N PHE A 154 -2.27 5.00 -16.21
CA PHE A 154 -1.45 5.87 -17.07
C PHE A 154 -1.73 7.35 -16.80
N TYR A 155 -2.99 7.75 -16.62
CA TYR A 155 -3.34 9.15 -16.33
C TYR A 155 -2.93 9.57 -14.92
N GLU A 156 -2.99 8.68 -13.93
CA GLU A 156 -2.43 8.92 -12.59
C GLU A 156 -0.91 9.14 -12.64
N PHE A 157 -0.20 8.34 -13.45
CA PHE A 157 1.24 8.51 -13.70
C PHE A 157 1.56 9.82 -14.45
N GLU A 158 0.65 10.28 -15.30
CA GLU A 158 0.79 11.58 -15.97
C GLU A 158 0.67 12.74 -14.95
N GLU A 159 -0.33 12.69 -14.06
CA GLU A 159 -0.54 13.67 -12.99
C GLU A 159 0.68 13.76 -12.04
N THR A 160 1.30 12.62 -11.72
CA THR A 160 2.45 12.55 -10.81
C THR A 160 3.81 12.70 -11.51
N GLY A 161 3.83 12.82 -12.84
CA GLY A 161 5.05 12.91 -13.64
C GLY A 161 5.80 11.58 -13.83
N GLN A 162 5.26 10.47 -13.35
CA GLN A 162 5.89 9.15 -13.45
C GLN A 162 6.05 8.68 -14.91
N ASN A 163 5.11 9.01 -15.79
CA ASN A 163 5.21 8.65 -17.21
C ASN A 163 6.47 9.25 -17.86
N LYS A 164 6.81 10.49 -17.53
CA LYS A 164 8.03 11.14 -18.02
C LYS A 164 9.29 10.44 -17.51
N TYR A 165 9.31 10.05 -16.25
CA TYR A 165 10.43 9.32 -15.65
C TYR A 165 10.61 7.93 -16.26
N LEU A 166 9.50 7.20 -16.49
CA LEU A 166 9.47 5.85 -17.05
C LEU A 166 9.51 5.85 -18.58
N ASN A 167 9.48 7.03 -19.22
CA ASN A 167 9.41 7.21 -20.67
C ASN A 167 8.19 6.53 -21.31
N TYR A 168 7.04 6.55 -20.62
CA TYR A 168 5.76 6.09 -21.14
C TYR A 168 5.06 7.23 -21.87
N ARG A 169 4.60 6.95 -23.10
CA ARG A 169 3.92 7.92 -23.97
C ARG A 169 2.45 7.56 -24.24
N HIS A 170 2.11 6.28 -24.02
CA HIS A 170 0.80 5.74 -24.30
C HIS A 170 0.44 4.66 -23.25
N PRO A 171 -0.85 4.45 -22.90
CA PRO A 171 -1.26 3.39 -21.98
C PRO A 171 -0.77 1.98 -22.35
N ASP A 172 -0.55 1.72 -23.63
CA ASP A 172 -0.02 0.42 -24.09
C ASP A 172 1.44 0.20 -23.68
N ASP A 173 2.22 1.25 -23.43
CA ASP A 173 3.59 1.11 -22.92
C ASP A 173 3.62 0.43 -21.55
N LEU A 174 2.64 0.74 -20.68
CA LEU A 174 2.45 0.06 -19.40
C LEU A 174 2.17 -1.44 -19.60
N LYS A 175 1.30 -1.81 -20.57
CA LYS A 175 0.97 -3.21 -20.84
C LYS A 175 2.20 -3.97 -21.36
N HIS A 176 2.95 -3.38 -22.30
CA HIS A 176 4.14 -4.01 -22.87
C HIS A 176 5.26 -4.20 -21.85
N ASN A 177 5.41 -3.26 -20.90
CA ASN A 177 6.41 -3.35 -19.84
C ASN A 177 5.96 -4.17 -18.63
N TYR A 178 4.69 -4.56 -18.57
CA TYR A 178 4.13 -5.29 -17.42
C TYR A 178 4.88 -6.60 -17.07
N PRO A 179 5.27 -7.47 -18.03
CA PRO A 179 6.04 -8.68 -17.70
C PRO A 179 7.38 -8.35 -17.05
N LYS A 180 8.09 -7.31 -17.54
CA LYS A 180 9.34 -6.85 -16.97
C LYS A 180 9.16 -6.30 -15.57
N PHE A 181 8.11 -5.50 -15.35
CA PHE A 181 7.74 -5.00 -14.05
C PHE A 181 7.44 -6.14 -13.08
N TYR A 182 6.62 -7.11 -13.49
CA TYR A 182 6.29 -8.27 -12.67
C TYR A 182 7.55 -9.01 -12.21
N TRP A 183 8.40 -9.43 -13.13
CA TRP A 183 9.55 -10.27 -12.80
C TRP A 183 10.64 -9.53 -12.02
N ASN A 184 10.89 -8.26 -12.32
CA ASN A 184 12.00 -7.52 -11.72
C ASN A 184 11.62 -6.75 -10.46
N VAL A 185 10.33 -6.38 -10.30
CA VAL A 185 9.90 -5.48 -9.24
C VAL A 185 8.91 -6.14 -8.28
N VAL A 186 7.96 -6.94 -8.77
CA VAL A 186 6.92 -7.54 -7.94
C VAL A 186 7.32 -8.92 -7.42
N HIS A 187 7.72 -9.80 -8.33
CA HIS A 187 8.01 -11.21 -8.03
C HIS A 187 8.99 -11.43 -6.86
N PRO A 188 10.09 -10.67 -6.70
CA PRO A 188 10.98 -10.84 -5.55
C PRO A 188 10.28 -10.66 -4.19
N TYR A 189 9.27 -9.83 -4.11
CA TYR A 189 8.61 -9.48 -2.85
C TYR A 189 7.35 -10.30 -2.52
N ILE A 190 6.86 -11.12 -3.46
CA ILE A 190 5.64 -11.91 -3.23
C ILE A 190 5.89 -13.40 -2.98
N GLN A 191 7.13 -13.88 -3.14
CA GLN A 191 7.48 -15.31 -3.09
C GLN A 191 7.03 -16.01 -1.79
N ASP A 192 7.34 -15.39 -0.65
CA ASP A 192 6.96 -15.97 0.66
C ASP A 192 5.44 -15.92 0.87
N GLY A 193 4.76 -14.88 0.39
CA GLY A 193 3.29 -14.80 0.39
C GLY A 193 2.65 -15.90 -0.46
N LEU A 194 3.14 -16.10 -1.70
CA LEU A 194 2.64 -17.14 -2.60
C LEU A 194 2.80 -18.55 -2.02
N ARG A 195 3.88 -18.80 -1.28
CA ARG A 195 4.11 -20.07 -0.60
C ARG A 195 2.98 -20.46 0.35
N TYR A 196 2.30 -19.49 0.97
CA TYR A 196 1.18 -19.74 1.87
C TYR A 196 -0.18 -19.86 1.16
N LEU A 197 -0.27 -19.48 -0.11
CA LEU A 197 -1.48 -19.57 -0.92
C LEU A 197 -1.59 -20.90 -1.72
N SER A 198 -0.55 -21.72 -1.71
CA SER A 198 -0.45 -22.98 -2.46
C SER A 198 -0.80 -24.21 -1.64
#